data_a5fe4e311db1bba883369a52eab60255
#
_entry.id   a5fe4e311db1bba883369a52eab60255
#
_cell.length_a   1.000
_cell.length_b   1.000
_cell.length_c   1.000
_cell.angle_alpha   90.00
_cell.angle_beta   90.00
_cell.angle_gamma   90.00
#
_symmetry.space_group_name_H-M   'P 1'
#
loop_
_entity.id
_entity.type
_entity.pdbx_description
1 polymer ?
#
loop_
_entity_poly.entity_id
_entity_poly.type
_entity_poly.pdbx_seq_one_letter_code
_entity_poly.pdbx_strand_id
1 'polypeptide(L)'
;QSLINIRPVTAVIKEFFGSSPLSQFMDQNNPLAELTHKRRLSALGPGGLSRDRAGFEVRDVHYSHYGRMCPIETPEGPNIGLINSLASYARINEYGFVEAPYRKIDKSDPKNPRVTDEVVYMTADEEDNYHVAQANEALDAEGHFVRKSVSGRYLDETQEYPREMFDYMDVSPRMVFSVATALIPFLQNDDANRALMGSNMQRQAVPLLTTDSA
;
A
#
# COMPACT_ATOMS: atom_id res chain seq x y z
N GLN A 1 -42.21 -10.15 10.74
CA GLN A 1 -41.31 -9.16 11.38
C GLN A 1 -41.28 -9.31 12.91
N SER A 2 -42.34 -9.78 13.54
CA SER A 2 -42.41 -9.96 15.00
C SER A 2 -41.66 -11.20 15.51
N LEU A 3 -41.18 -12.08 14.63
CA LEU A 3 -40.49 -13.33 15.00
C LEU A 3 -39.00 -13.13 15.32
N ILE A 4 -38.40 -12.01 14.89
CA ILE A 4 -37.01 -11.72 15.08
C ILE A 4 -36.85 -10.59 16.10
N ASN A 5 -36.03 -10.85 17.14
CA ASN A 5 -35.68 -9.82 18.10
C ASN A 5 -34.50 -9.02 17.54
N ILE A 6 -34.74 -7.76 17.19
CA ILE A 6 -33.72 -6.85 16.62
C ILE A 6 -32.85 -6.17 17.68
N ARG A 7 -33.20 -6.23 18.95
CA ARG A 7 -32.50 -5.54 20.04
C ARG A 7 -31.02 -5.96 20.17
N PRO A 8 -30.67 -7.27 20.18
CA PRO A 8 -29.25 -7.66 20.24
C PRO A 8 -28.42 -7.15 19.07
N VAL A 9 -28.98 -7.18 17.86
CA VAL A 9 -28.30 -6.69 16.65
C VAL A 9 -28.05 -5.18 16.72
N THR A 10 -29.09 -4.44 17.12
CA THR A 10 -29.00 -2.98 17.30
C THR A 10 -27.99 -2.61 18.40
N ALA A 11 -27.94 -3.36 19.49
CA ALA A 11 -26.98 -3.12 20.58
C ALA A 11 -25.53 -3.31 20.14
N VAL A 12 -25.24 -4.36 19.38
CA VAL A 12 -23.88 -4.63 18.85
C VAL A 12 -23.44 -3.52 17.89
N ILE A 13 -24.31 -3.09 16.98
CA ILE A 13 -24.01 -2.02 16.04
C ILE A 13 -23.74 -0.71 16.76
N LYS A 14 -24.56 -0.34 17.73
CA LYS A 14 -24.37 0.88 18.54
C LYS A 14 -23.09 0.83 19.37
N GLU A 15 -22.76 -0.31 19.94
CA GLU A 15 -21.52 -0.50 20.69
C GLU A 15 -20.30 -0.31 19.79
N PHE A 16 -20.30 -0.90 18.60
CA PHE A 16 -19.20 -0.73 17.64
C PHE A 16 -18.99 0.73 17.27
N PHE A 17 -20.03 1.43 16.82
CA PHE A 17 -19.90 2.83 16.39
C PHE A 17 -19.68 3.81 17.53
N GLY A 18 -20.07 3.49 18.74
CA GLY A 18 -19.96 4.37 19.90
C GLY A 18 -18.68 4.22 20.72
N SER A 19 -18.08 3.03 20.74
CA SER A 19 -16.98 2.72 21.66
C SER A 19 -15.77 2.02 21.04
N SER A 20 -15.85 1.54 19.80
CA SER A 20 -14.70 0.92 19.14
C SER A 20 -13.62 1.94 18.81
N PRO A 21 -12.32 1.64 19.09
CA PRO A 21 -11.21 2.49 18.65
C PRO A 21 -11.08 2.63 17.13
N LEU A 22 -11.67 1.73 16.36
CA LEU A 22 -11.69 1.75 14.89
C LEU A 22 -12.76 2.70 14.34
N SER A 23 -13.80 2.98 15.11
CA SER A 23 -14.81 3.99 14.77
C SER A 23 -14.34 5.35 15.23
N GLN A 24 -13.91 6.19 14.28
CA GLN A 24 -13.28 7.46 14.54
C GLN A 24 -14.03 8.59 13.85
N PHE A 25 -13.88 9.80 14.39
CA PHE A 25 -14.32 11.01 13.73
C PHE A 25 -13.47 11.23 12.47
N MET A 26 -14.13 11.40 11.32
CA MET A 26 -13.42 11.50 10.04
C MET A 26 -12.70 12.83 9.89
N ASP A 27 -11.43 12.80 9.45
CA ASP A 27 -10.69 13.98 9.06
C ASP A 27 -11.34 14.60 7.81
N GLN A 28 -11.77 15.83 7.88
CA GLN A 28 -12.51 16.52 6.81
C GLN A 28 -11.90 17.88 6.43
N ASN A 29 -10.60 18.08 6.66
CA ASN A 29 -9.92 19.32 6.29
C ASN A 29 -9.95 19.57 4.77
N ASN A 30 -9.83 18.49 3.98
CA ASN A 30 -9.89 18.50 2.54
C ASN A 30 -10.28 17.09 2.03
N PRO A 31 -10.61 16.91 0.74
CA PRO A 31 -10.95 15.60 0.20
C PRO A 31 -9.85 14.54 0.34
N LEU A 32 -8.57 14.94 0.27
CA LEU A 32 -7.44 14.04 0.45
C LEU A 32 -7.40 13.48 1.89
N ALA A 33 -7.68 14.29 2.89
CA ALA A 33 -7.76 13.87 4.29
C ALA A 33 -8.84 12.82 4.51
N GLU A 34 -9.99 12.98 3.89
CA GLU A 34 -11.07 11.99 3.93
C GLU A 34 -10.68 10.67 3.29
N LEU A 35 -10.09 10.71 2.09
CA LEU A 35 -9.65 9.54 1.35
C LEU A 35 -8.57 8.77 2.12
N THR A 36 -7.57 9.45 2.64
CA THR A 36 -6.48 8.83 3.39
C THR A 36 -6.95 8.24 4.71
N HIS A 37 -7.91 8.87 5.37
CA HIS A 37 -8.52 8.32 6.60
C HIS A 37 -9.22 6.98 6.33
N LYS A 38 -9.97 6.88 5.23
CA LYS A 38 -10.66 5.65 4.83
C LYS A 38 -9.71 4.51 4.43
N ARG A 39 -8.48 4.83 4.05
CA ARG A 39 -7.45 3.87 3.64
C ARG A 39 -6.40 3.61 4.73
N ARG A 40 -6.68 4.00 5.96
CA ARG A 40 -5.76 3.85 7.09
C ARG A 40 -5.77 2.42 7.63
N LEU A 41 -4.58 1.91 7.92
CA LEU A 41 -4.35 0.62 8.55
C LEU A 41 -3.79 0.84 9.95
N SER A 42 -4.41 0.27 10.97
CA SER A 42 -3.97 0.40 12.36
C SER A 42 -3.56 -0.95 12.93
N ALA A 43 -2.42 -0.99 13.60
CA ALA A 43 -1.99 -2.14 14.39
C ALA A 43 -2.58 -2.14 15.81
N LEU A 44 -3.23 -1.05 16.19
CA LEU A 44 -3.85 -0.85 17.51
C LEU A 44 -5.31 -1.33 17.53
N GLY A 45 -5.85 -1.50 18.72
CA GLY A 45 -7.26 -1.84 18.91
C GLY A 45 -7.49 -3.28 19.36
N PRO A 46 -8.75 -3.76 19.37
CA PRO A 46 -9.09 -5.11 19.79
C PRO A 46 -8.39 -6.17 18.96
N GLY A 47 -7.66 -7.07 19.62
CA GLY A 47 -6.84 -8.11 18.97
C GLY A 47 -5.52 -7.62 18.41
N GLY A 48 -5.19 -6.33 18.52
CA GLY A 48 -3.95 -5.72 18.07
C GLY A 48 -2.94 -5.49 19.18
N LEU A 49 -1.95 -4.64 18.86
CA LEU A 49 -0.87 -4.26 19.78
C LEU A 49 -1.30 -3.08 20.67
N SER A 50 -0.62 -2.93 21.80
CA SER A 50 -0.63 -1.71 22.60
C SER A 50 0.64 -0.90 22.32
N ARG A 51 0.56 0.43 22.47
CA ARG A 51 1.71 1.33 22.24
C ARG A 51 2.92 0.96 23.08
N ASP A 52 2.70 0.58 24.34
CA ASP A 52 3.76 0.26 25.30
C ASP A 52 4.46 -1.06 25.00
N ARG A 53 3.77 -1.97 24.31
CA ARG A 53 4.30 -3.28 23.93
C ARG A 53 4.89 -3.33 22.52
N ALA A 54 4.71 -2.27 21.76
CA ALA A 54 5.22 -2.20 20.40
C ALA A 54 6.70 -1.79 20.41
N GLY A 55 7.58 -2.72 20.13
CA GLY A 55 9.01 -2.48 19.92
C GLY A 55 9.34 -1.98 18.54
N PHE A 56 10.63 -1.85 18.24
CA PHE A 56 11.09 -1.39 16.92
C PHE A 56 10.72 -2.35 15.79
N GLU A 57 10.74 -3.65 16.03
CA GLU A 57 10.48 -4.67 15.01
C GLU A 57 9.10 -4.52 14.35
N VAL A 58 8.06 -4.23 15.15
CA VAL A 58 6.69 -4.06 14.63
C VAL A 58 6.45 -2.70 13.99
N ARG A 59 7.34 -1.75 14.21
CA ARG A 59 7.29 -0.39 13.65
C ARG A 59 8.11 -0.24 12.37
N ASP A 60 9.00 -1.19 12.09
CA ASP A 60 9.86 -1.19 10.92
C ASP A 60 9.11 -1.53 9.64
N VAL A 61 9.68 -1.10 8.53
CA VAL A 61 9.21 -1.49 7.21
C VAL A 61 9.77 -2.86 6.86
N HIS A 62 8.88 -3.81 6.65
CA HIS A 62 9.23 -5.16 6.22
C HIS A 62 9.12 -5.28 4.69
N TYR A 63 9.87 -6.18 4.06
CA TYR A 63 9.79 -6.33 2.61
C TYR A 63 8.38 -6.70 2.09
N SER A 64 7.56 -7.34 2.91
CA SER A 64 6.15 -7.66 2.59
C SER A 64 5.25 -6.43 2.46
N HIS A 65 5.71 -5.26 2.90
CA HIS A 65 4.99 -3.99 2.74
C HIS A 65 5.02 -3.48 1.30
N TYR A 66 5.93 -3.96 0.47
CA TYR A 66 6.10 -3.50 -0.90
C TYR A 66 4.81 -3.63 -1.70
N GLY A 67 4.32 -2.51 -2.24
CA GLY A 67 3.07 -2.45 -3.00
C GLY A 67 1.79 -2.61 -2.17
N ARG A 68 1.88 -2.81 -0.86
CA ARG A 68 0.75 -3.05 0.05
C ARG A 68 0.56 -1.93 1.07
N MET A 69 1.60 -1.58 1.78
CA MET A 69 1.58 -0.48 2.75
C MET A 69 2.63 0.55 2.38
N CYS A 70 2.25 1.83 2.41
CA CYS A 70 3.19 2.91 2.13
C CYS A 70 4.29 2.97 3.21
N PRO A 71 5.59 2.95 2.83
CA PRO A 71 6.66 3.04 3.80
C PRO A 71 6.89 4.44 4.35
N ILE A 72 6.29 5.45 3.74
CA ILE A 72 6.52 6.87 4.04
C ILE A 72 5.41 7.45 4.92
N GLU A 73 4.13 7.22 4.55
CA GLU A 73 3.00 7.83 5.25
C GLU A 73 2.69 7.11 6.56
N THR A 74 3.15 7.69 7.67
CA THR A 74 2.89 7.25 9.04
C THR A 74 2.88 8.48 9.96
N PRO A 75 2.15 8.48 11.08
CA PRO A 75 2.23 9.57 12.04
C PRO A 75 3.63 9.71 12.61
N GLU A 76 3.97 10.93 12.99
CA GLU A 76 5.13 11.23 13.83
C GLU A 76 4.77 11.03 15.31
N GLY A 77 5.72 10.59 16.13
CA GLY A 77 5.53 10.43 17.56
C GLY A 77 5.21 8.98 18.00
N PRO A 78 4.40 8.77 19.06
CA PRO A 78 4.22 7.45 19.68
C PRO A 78 3.60 6.38 18.79
N ASN A 79 2.86 6.80 17.76
CA ASN A 79 2.18 5.89 16.82
C ASN A 79 2.98 5.60 15.55
N ILE A 80 4.23 6.06 15.48
CA ILE A 80 5.06 5.84 14.29
C ILE A 80 5.17 4.34 13.96
N GLY A 81 4.93 3.97 12.71
CA GLY A 81 4.98 2.59 12.25
C GLY A 81 3.80 1.71 12.68
N LEU A 82 2.95 2.15 13.62
CA LEU A 82 1.76 1.42 14.07
C LEU A 82 0.51 1.78 13.27
N ILE A 83 0.47 2.98 12.73
CA ILE A 83 -0.61 3.45 11.87
C ILE A 83 -0.02 3.73 10.50
N ASN A 84 -0.48 3.02 9.50
CA ASN A 84 0.03 3.06 8.14
C ASN A 84 -1.11 3.35 7.16
N SER A 85 -0.76 3.62 5.93
CA SER A 85 -1.72 3.82 4.85
C SER A 85 -1.58 2.74 3.79
N LEU A 86 -2.71 2.32 3.24
CA LEU A 86 -2.76 1.38 2.13
C LEU A 86 -2.08 1.99 0.90
N ALA A 87 -1.22 1.24 0.23
CA ALA A 87 -0.60 1.69 -1.02
C ALA A 87 -1.65 1.93 -2.11
N SER A 88 -1.34 2.79 -3.08
CA SER A 88 -2.32 3.31 -4.03
C SER A 88 -3.03 2.24 -4.87
N TYR A 89 -2.35 1.18 -5.25
CA TYR A 89 -2.92 0.07 -6.04
C TYR A 89 -3.30 -1.16 -5.22
N ALA A 90 -3.00 -1.16 -3.92
CA ALA A 90 -3.31 -2.29 -3.05
C ALA A 90 -4.81 -2.39 -2.75
N ARG A 91 -5.25 -3.59 -2.50
CA ARG A 91 -6.62 -3.88 -2.04
C ARG A 91 -6.59 -4.92 -0.92
N ILE A 92 -7.70 -5.05 -0.22
CA ILE A 92 -7.90 -6.07 0.81
C ILE A 92 -8.79 -7.16 0.23
N ASN A 93 -8.36 -8.43 0.33
CA ASN A 93 -9.12 -9.55 -0.17
C ASN A 93 -10.26 -9.98 0.81
N GLU A 94 -11.03 -11.00 0.42
CA GLU A 94 -12.12 -11.53 1.23
C GLU A 94 -11.70 -12.12 2.57
N TYR A 95 -10.44 -12.51 2.73
CA TYR A 95 -9.87 -13.04 3.98
C TYR A 95 -9.22 -11.97 4.87
N GLY A 96 -9.19 -10.72 4.42
CA GLY A 96 -8.59 -9.61 5.16
C GLY A 96 -7.10 -9.39 4.90
N PHE A 97 -6.48 -10.11 3.98
CA PHE A 97 -5.08 -9.88 3.58
C PHE A 97 -4.96 -8.77 2.54
N VAL A 98 -3.87 -8.02 2.61
CA VAL A 98 -3.56 -6.97 1.64
C VAL A 98 -2.90 -7.58 0.42
N GLU A 99 -3.42 -7.30 -0.76
CA GLU A 99 -2.93 -7.77 -2.05
C GLU A 99 -2.38 -6.60 -2.87
N ALA A 100 -1.33 -6.89 -3.63
CA ALA A 100 -0.76 -5.96 -4.61
C ALA A 100 -0.94 -6.50 -6.04
N PRO A 101 -1.13 -5.63 -7.05
CA PRO A 101 -1.26 -6.05 -8.43
C PRO A 101 0.09 -6.23 -9.10
N TYR A 102 0.19 -7.25 -9.95
CA TYR A 102 1.37 -7.52 -10.78
C TYR A 102 0.96 -7.95 -12.17
N ARG A 103 1.77 -7.60 -13.16
CA ARG A 103 1.60 -8.04 -14.54
C ARG A 103 2.19 -9.43 -14.69
N LYS A 104 1.43 -10.34 -15.25
CA LYS A 104 1.86 -11.72 -15.49
C LYS A 104 2.83 -11.77 -16.66
N ILE A 105 3.86 -12.60 -16.53
CA ILE A 105 4.83 -12.90 -17.60
C ILE A 105 4.48 -14.22 -18.24
N ASP A 106 4.29 -14.23 -19.55
CA ASP A 106 4.10 -15.43 -20.34
C ASP A 106 5.46 -16.06 -20.65
N LYS A 107 5.63 -17.31 -20.22
CA LYS A 107 6.84 -18.14 -20.42
C LYS A 107 6.67 -19.21 -21.48
N SER A 108 5.79 -19.02 -22.46
CA SER A 108 5.62 -19.93 -23.59
C SER A 108 6.92 -20.15 -24.34
N ASP A 109 7.76 -19.11 -24.45
CA ASP A 109 9.17 -19.21 -24.85
C ASP A 109 10.05 -18.98 -23.62
N PRO A 110 10.64 -20.05 -23.04
CA PRO A 110 11.47 -19.90 -21.83
C PRO A 110 12.68 -19.00 -21.98
N LYS A 111 13.19 -18.82 -23.20
CA LYS A 111 14.37 -17.97 -23.46
C LYS A 111 14.02 -16.51 -23.64
N ASN A 112 12.78 -16.20 -23.98
CA ASN A 112 12.32 -14.84 -24.27
C ASN A 112 10.95 -14.57 -23.65
N PRO A 113 10.87 -14.45 -22.31
CA PRO A 113 9.60 -14.23 -21.62
C PRO A 113 8.97 -12.91 -22.02
N ARG A 114 7.65 -12.91 -22.16
CA ARG A 114 6.84 -11.74 -22.55
C ARG A 114 6.00 -11.25 -21.38
N VAL A 115 6.07 -9.96 -21.10
CA VAL A 115 5.18 -9.31 -20.14
C VAL A 115 3.81 -9.09 -20.81
N THR A 116 2.76 -9.58 -20.16
CA THR A 116 1.37 -9.43 -20.64
C THR A 116 0.66 -8.30 -19.92
N ASP A 117 -0.51 -7.91 -20.41
CA ASP A 117 -1.38 -6.92 -19.75
C ASP A 117 -2.32 -7.56 -18.71
N GLU A 118 -2.23 -8.87 -18.51
CA GLU A 118 -2.99 -9.56 -17.47
C GLU A 118 -2.47 -9.19 -16.10
N VAL A 119 -3.34 -8.61 -15.26
CA VAL A 119 -3.02 -8.19 -13.89
C VAL A 119 -3.53 -9.22 -12.91
N VAL A 120 -2.63 -9.70 -12.05
CA VAL A 120 -2.94 -10.66 -10.99
C VAL A 120 -2.65 -10.00 -9.65
N TYR A 121 -3.60 -10.09 -8.72
CA TYR A 121 -3.39 -9.64 -7.35
C TYR A 121 -2.86 -10.77 -6.49
N MET A 122 -1.80 -10.50 -5.75
CA MET A 122 -1.15 -11.49 -4.88
C MET A 122 -0.96 -10.95 -3.47
N THR A 123 -1.12 -11.83 -2.48
CA THR A 123 -0.70 -11.59 -1.11
C THR A 123 0.83 -11.73 -0.98
N ALA A 124 1.40 -11.28 0.15
CA ALA A 124 2.85 -11.29 0.32
C ALA A 124 3.44 -12.70 0.35
N ASP A 125 2.73 -13.67 0.91
CA ASP A 125 3.15 -15.08 0.95
C ASP A 125 3.13 -15.73 -0.43
N GLU A 126 2.18 -15.38 -1.29
CA GLU A 126 2.15 -15.83 -2.68
C GLU A 126 3.31 -15.24 -3.48
N GLU A 127 3.60 -13.94 -3.28
CA GLU A 127 4.71 -13.25 -3.94
C GLU A 127 6.09 -13.84 -3.57
N ASP A 128 6.26 -14.39 -2.38
CA ASP A 128 7.50 -15.00 -1.93
C ASP A 128 7.98 -16.15 -2.81
N ASN A 129 7.09 -16.76 -3.58
CA ASN A 129 7.42 -17.87 -4.49
C ASN A 129 7.93 -17.40 -5.85
N TYR A 130 7.89 -16.10 -6.15
CA TYR A 130 8.11 -15.57 -7.48
C TYR A 130 9.18 -14.47 -7.51
N HIS A 131 9.89 -14.39 -8.65
CA HIS A 131 10.74 -13.25 -8.96
C HIS A 131 9.89 -12.18 -9.66
N VAL A 132 9.97 -10.95 -9.19
CA VAL A 132 9.18 -9.83 -9.70
C VAL A 132 10.10 -8.76 -10.27
N ALA A 133 9.93 -8.44 -11.55
CA ALA A 133 10.68 -7.37 -12.21
C ALA A 133 10.17 -5.98 -11.80
N GLN A 134 11.07 -5.00 -11.79
CA GLN A 134 10.68 -3.62 -11.53
C GLN A 134 9.94 -3.00 -12.72
N ALA A 135 9.01 -2.08 -12.43
CA ALA A 135 8.15 -1.46 -13.44
C ALA A 135 8.89 -0.58 -14.46
N ASN A 136 10.08 -0.09 -14.11
CA ASN A 136 10.88 0.78 -14.96
C ASN A 136 11.83 0.03 -15.92
N GLU A 137 11.81 -1.29 -15.93
CA GLU A 137 12.60 -2.04 -16.91
C GLU A 137 12.08 -1.82 -18.33
N ALA A 138 13.03 -1.65 -19.26
CA ALA A 138 12.71 -1.43 -20.65
C ALA A 138 12.12 -2.68 -21.31
N LEU A 139 10.98 -2.50 -21.97
CA LEU A 139 10.31 -3.51 -22.78
C LEU A 139 10.30 -3.08 -24.24
N ASP A 140 10.33 -4.04 -25.15
CA ASP A 140 10.12 -3.78 -26.57
C ASP A 140 8.62 -3.60 -26.89
N ALA A 141 8.31 -3.37 -28.16
CA ALA A 141 6.92 -3.18 -28.61
C ALA A 141 6.03 -4.41 -28.41
N GLU A 142 6.63 -5.60 -28.29
CA GLU A 142 5.92 -6.87 -28.09
C GLU A 142 5.81 -7.26 -26.62
N GLY A 143 6.49 -6.55 -25.71
CA GLY A 143 6.48 -6.80 -24.27
C GLY A 143 7.64 -7.70 -23.77
N HIS A 144 8.65 -7.94 -24.59
CA HIS A 144 9.85 -8.66 -24.18
C HIS A 144 10.85 -7.74 -23.49
N PHE A 145 11.62 -8.27 -22.53
CA PHE A 145 12.70 -7.52 -21.91
C PHE A 145 13.83 -7.23 -22.92
N VAL A 146 14.24 -5.98 -22.99
CA VAL A 146 15.35 -5.55 -23.87
C VAL A 146 16.68 -6.06 -23.35
N ARG A 147 16.87 -6.06 -22.02
CA ARG A 147 18.09 -6.51 -21.36
C ARG A 147 17.99 -8.00 -21.01
N LYS A 148 19.15 -8.68 -21.08
CA LYS A 148 19.25 -10.09 -20.65
C LYS A 148 19.23 -10.24 -19.13
N SER A 149 19.81 -9.26 -18.41
CA SER A 149 19.81 -9.16 -16.96
C SER A 149 18.86 -8.03 -16.55
N VAL A 150 17.90 -8.31 -15.71
CA VAL A 150 16.78 -7.44 -15.35
C VAL A 150 16.78 -7.22 -13.84
N SER A 151 16.60 -5.97 -13.42
CA SER A 151 16.46 -5.63 -12.01
C SER A 151 15.12 -6.12 -11.47
N GLY A 152 15.16 -6.77 -10.33
CA GLY A 152 13.95 -7.28 -9.70
C GLY A 152 14.13 -7.67 -8.25
N ARG A 153 13.08 -8.21 -7.68
CA ARG A 153 13.01 -8.63 -6.29
C ARG A 153 12.75 -10.13 -6.17
N TYR A 154 13.37 -10.73 -5.19
CA TYR A 154 13.05 -12.06 -4.70
C TYR A 154 13.20 -12.06 -3.18
N LEU A 155 12.13 -12.32 -2.45
CA LEU A 155 12.05 -12.17 -1.00
C LEU A 155 12.44 -10.73 -0.57
N ASP A 156 13.45 -10.57 0.27
CA ASP A 156 13.97 -9.28 0.73
C ASP A 156 15.13 -8.74 -0.13
N GLU A 157 15.59 -9.50 -1.11
CA GLU A 157 16.71 -9.14 -1.96
C GLU A 157 16.25 -8.41 -3.23
N THR A 158 16.92 -7.30 -3.52
CA THR A 158 16.78 -6.56 -4.78
C THR A 158 18.09 -6.59 -5.51
N GLN A 159 18.12 -7.30 -6.65
CA GLN A 159 19.31 -7.42 -7.47
C GLN A 159 18.95 -7.72 -8.94
N GLU A 160 19.96 -7.84 -9.79
CA GLU A 160 19.77 -8.24 -11.17
C GLU A 160 19.73 -9.77 -11.29
N TYR A 161 18.71 -10.26 -11.98
CA TYR A 161 18.52 -11.68 -12.30
C TYR A 161 18.42 -11.87 -13.82
N PRO A 162 18.74 -13.06 -14.35
CA PRO A 162 18.44 -13.38 -15.74
C PRO A 162 16.94 -13.22 -16.03
N ARG A 163 16.60 -12.68 -17.19
CA ARG A 163 15.20 -12.40 -17.57
C ARG A 163 14.29 -13.64 -17.56
N GLU A 164 14.84 -14.82 -17.74
CA GLU A 164 14.12 -16.10 -17.75
C GLU A 164 13.57 -16.48 -16.36
N MET A 165 14.11 -15.90 -15.30
CA MET A 165 13.70 -16.20 -13.92
C MET A 165 12.45 -15.46 -13.47
N PHE A 166 12.06 -14.40 -14.16
CA PHE A 166 10.94 -13.56 -13.75
C PHE A 166 9.59 -14.17 -14.10
N ASP A 167 8.66 -14.12 -13.14
CA ASP A 167 7.29 -14.61 -13.28
C ASP A 167 6.27 -13.49 -13.38
N TYR A 168 6.57 -12.34 -12.78
CA TYR A 168 5.72 -11.15 -12.72
C TYR A 168 6.53 -9.86 -12.85
N MET A 169 5.84 -8.78 -13.16
CA MET A 169 6.39 -7.44 -13.23
C MET A 169 5.48 -6.46 -12.49
N ASP A 170 6.07 -5.47 -11.82
CA ASP A 170 5.31 -4.39 -11.19
C ASP A 170 4.48 -3.63 -12.23
N VAL A 171 3.26 -3.23 -11.87
CA VAL A 171 2.39 -2.47 -12.79
C VAL A 171 2.83 -1.01 -12.91
N SER A 172 3.37 -0.42 -11.86
CA SER A 172 3.83 0.97 -11.84
C SER A 172 4.83 1.21 -10.71
N PRO A 173 5.80 2.13 -10.87
CA PRO A 173 6.67 2.56 -9.75
C PRO A 173 5.89 3.22 -8.61
N ARG A 174 4.73 3.81 -8.91
CA ARG A 174 3.87 4.49 -7.91
C ARG A 174 3.12 3.52 -6.99
N MET A 175 3.11 2.25 -7.30
CA MET A 175 2.41 1.25 -6.47
C MET A 175 2.97 1.10 -5.06
N VAL A 176 4.20 1.55 -4.83
CA VAL A 176 4.88 1.46 -3.52
C VAL A 176 4.29 2.43 -2.51
N PHE A 177 3.79 3.58 -2.96
CA PHE A 177 3.38 4.69 -2.12
C PHE A 177 1.86 4.81 -1.99
N SER A 178 1.42 5.43 -0.89
CA SER A 178 0.02 5.83 -0.71
C SER A 178 -0.37 6.95 -1.65
N VAL A 179 -1.67 7.26 -1.72
CA VAL A 179 -2.18 8.35 -2.55
C VAL A 179 -1.58 9.70 -2.16
N ALA A 180 -1.52 10.01 -0.85
CA ALA A 180 -0.95 11.27 -0.38
C ALA A 180 0.54 11.41 -0.71
N THR A 181 1.32 10.36 -0.50
CA THR A 181 2.75 10.36 -0.82
C THR A 181 3.00 10.46 -2.33
N ALA A 182 2.17 9.81 -3.14
CA ALA A 182 2.28 9.85 -4.59
C ALA A 182 1.97 11.23 -5.19
N LEU A 183 1.30 12.12 -4.46
CA LEU A 183 1.02 13.49 -4.90
C LEU A 183 2.18 14.46 -4.65
N ILE A 184 3.25 14.06 -3.96
CA ILE A 184 4.43 14.89 -3.75
C ILE A 184 5.22 14.99 -5.06
N PRO A 185 5.40 16.21 -5.63
CA PRO A 185 6.18 16.37 -6.85
C PRO A 185 7.67 16.11 -6.57
N PHE A 186 8.35 15.47 -7.51
CA PHE A 186 9.77 15.11 -7.40
C PHE A 186 10.11 14.30 -6.14
N LEU A 187 9.22 13.41 -5.74
CA LEU A 187 9.38 12.58 -4.55
C LEU A 187 10.69 11.77 -4.54
N GLN A 188 11.13 11.32 -5.71
CA GLN A 188 12.37 10.56 -5.87
C GLN A 188 13.64 11.32 -5.45
N ASN A 189 13.58 12.65 -5.39
CA ASN A 189 14.68 13.52 -4.98
C ASN A 189 14.64 13.88 -3.48
N ASP A 190 13.57 13.50 -2.78
CA ASP A 190 13.36 13.84 -1.39
C ASP A 190 13.89 12.75 -0.45
N ASP A 191 14.42 13.18 0.69
CA ASP A 191 14.70 12.28 1.80
C ASP A 191 13.39 11.74 2.41
N ALA A 192 13.44 10.50 2.89
CA ALA A 192 12.27 9.81 3.45
C ALA A 192 11.64 10.58 4.63
N ASN A 193 12.44 11.19 5.48
CA ASN A 193 11.94 11.97 6.62
C ASN A 193 11.15 13.20 6.17
N ARG A 194 11.62 13.89 5.15
CA ARG A 194 10.93 15.06 4.58
C ARG A 194 9.67 14.68 3.81
N ALA A 195 9.70 13.55 3.10
CA ALA A 195 8.53 13.00 2.43
C ALA A 195 7.43 12.61 3.43
N LEU A 196 7.79 12.01 4.56
CA LEU A 196 6.87 11.70 5.65
C LEU A 196 6.19 12.97 6.18
N MET A 197 6.97 14.01 6.46
CA MET A 197 6.43 15.30 6.91
C MET A 197 5.50 15.90 5.86
N GLY A 198 5.89 15.92 4.60
CA GLY A 198 5.12 16.45 3.48
C GLY A 198 3.79 15.73 3.27
N SER A 199 3.78 14.40 3.32
CA SER A 199 2.56 13.62 3.17
C SER A 199 1.56 13.87 4.31
N ASN A 200 2.05 14.02 5.54
CA ASN A 200 1.21 14.37 6.69
C ASN A 200 0.66 15.80 6.58
N MET A 201 1.47 16.76 6.12
CA MET A 201 1.06 18.15 5.95
C MET A 201 0.01 18.34 4.85
N GLN A 202 0.03 17.56 3.79
CA GLN A 202 -1.00 17.63 2.74
C GLN A 202 -2.41 17.35 3.27
N ARG A 203 -2.54 16.48 4.26
CA ARG A 203 -3.84 16.17 4.88
C ARG A 203 -4.36 17.29 5.75
N GLN A 204 -3.48 18.17 6.22
CA GLN A 204 -3.82 19.31 7.10
C GLN A 204 -4.12 20.59 6.32
N ALA A 205 -3.90 20.61 5.02
CA ALA A 205 -4.11 21.77 4.17
C ALA A 205 -5.59 22.14 4.08
N VAL A 206 -5.89 23.42 4.24
CA VAL A 206 -7.23 23.96 4.03
C VAL A 206 -7.41 24.27 2.55
N PRO A 207 -8.49 23.84 1.89
CA PRO A 207 -8.72 24.13 0.49
C PRO A 207 -9.02 25.63 0.28
N LEU A 208 -8.52 26.17 -0.83
CA LEU A 208 -8.81 27.54 -1.23
C LEU A 208 -10.26 27.68 -1.69
N LEU A 209 -10.94 28.74 -1.32
CA LEU A 209 -12.30 29.03 -1.78
C LEU A 209 -12.31 29.50 -3.23
N THR A 210 -11.26 30.23 -3.63
CA THR A 210 -11.02 30.68 -5.00
C THR A 210 -9.54 30.59 -5.32
N THR A 211 -9.17 30.63 -6.61
CA THR A 211 -7.77 30.61 -7.06
C THR A 211 -6.95 31.80 -6.55
N ASP A 212 -7.61 32.93 -6.27
CA ASP A 212 -6.96 34.17 -5.82
C ASP A 212 -7.01 34.37 -4.30
N SER A 213 -7.45 33.39 -3.53
CA SER A 213 -7.60 33.47 -2.08
C SER A 213 -6.31 33.22 -1.30
N ALA A 214 -5.18 33.17 -1.96
CA ALA A 214 -3.87 33.05 -1.32
C ALA A 214 -3.33 34.45 -0.82
#